data_7ba3f1b23f13257e4c4c83ac44f678d2
#
_entry.id   7ba3f1b23f13257e4c4c83ac44f678d2
#
_cell.length_a   1.000
_cell.length_b   1.000
_cell.length_c   1.000
_cell.angle_alpha   90.00
_cell.angle_beta   90.00
_cell.angle_gamma   90.00
#
_symmetry.space_group_name_H-M   'P 1'
#
loop_
_entity.id
_entity.type
_entity.pdbx_description
1 polymer ?
#
loop_
_entity_poly.entity_id
_entity_poly.type
_entity_poly.pdbx_seq_one_letter_code
_entity_poly.pdbx_strand_id
1 'polypeptide(L)'
;MVKRKFGYLMGVVALLLLTGAKQDNSIVSTEKDLTVINTTELTKDVRGFKGSTPVKIYIKKNKVVRIEALPNQETPRFFDKTKSLLKFWEGKSVTKASQIQPDAVTGATFSSDALIKNVHTGLEYYKKHK
;
A
#
# COMPACT_ATOMS: atom_id res chain seq x y z
N MET A 1 35.78 11.13 -14.02
CA MET A 1 35.10 11.66 -13.71
C MET A 1 34.61 11.84 -13.51
N VAL A 2 34.83 11.57 -13.56
CA VAL A 2 33.96 12.07 -13.16
C VAL A 2 33.55 12.25 -12.92
N LYS A 3 33.75 12.03 -13.06
CA LYS A 3 33.08 12.51 -12.62
C LYS A 3 32.52 12.75 -12.36
N ARG A 4 32.73 12.71 -12.53
CA ARG A 4 31.95 13.27 -12.02
C ARG A 4 31.37 13.24 -11.72
N LYS A 5 31.66 13.02 -11.78
CA LYS A 5 30.87 13.32 -11.27
C LYS A 5 30.40 13.27 -10.63
N PHE A 6 30.67 13.25 -10.48
CA PHE A 6 29.80 13.54 -9.63
C PHE A 6 29.31 13.92 -9.14
N GLY A 7 29.76 13.67 -9.31
CA GLY A 7 29.31 14.49 -8.69
C GLY A 7 28.09 15.12 -8.65
N TYR A 8 27.80 15.00 -9.01
CA TYR A 8 26.73 15.54 -8.86
C TYR A 8 25.82 15.04 -8.73
N LEU A 9 25.97 14.79 -9.06
CA LEU A 9 24.98 14.09 -8.97
C LEU A 9 24.47 13.92 -7.64
N MET A 10 25.15 13.85 -6.96
CA MET A 10 24.85 13.72 -5.69
C MET A 10 24.09 14.79 -5.14
N GLY A 11 24.33 15.93 -5.46
CA GLY A 11 23.61 17.04 -4.99
C GLY A 11 22.15 16.92 -5.30
N VAL A 12 21.88 16.34 -6.37
CA VAL A 12 20.51 16.19 -6.77
C VAL A 12 19.75 15.31 -5.83
N VAL A 13 20.37 14.27 -5.41
CA VAL A 13 19.71 13.38 -4.51
C VAL A 13 19.39 14.08 -3.22
N ALA A 14 20.30 14.86 -2.75
CA ALA A 14 20.07 15.55 -1.51
C ALA A 14 18.89 16.47 -1.64
N LEU A 15 18.76 17.06 -2.79
CA LEU A 15 17.69 17.96 -2.98
C LEU A 15 16.36 17.28 -2.85
N LEU A 16 16.27 16.08 -3.33
CA LEU A 16 15.05 15.36 -3.21
C LEU A 16 14.70 15.09 -1.78
N LEU A 17 15.69 14.92 -0.97
CA LEU A 17 15.45 14.64 0.42
C LEU A 17 14.81 15.80 1.13
N LEU A 18 14.99 16.98 0.63
CA LEU A 18 14.40 18.14 1.27
C LEU A 18 12.89 18.04 1.27
N THR A 19 12.36 17.32 0.31
CA THR A 19 10.93 17.21 0.26
C THR A 19 10.44 16.11 1.19
N GLY A 20 11.37 15.41 1.81
CA GLY A 20 11.01 14.34 2.69
C GLY A 20 10.20 14.77 3.89
N ALA A 21 10.19 16.05 4.19
CA ALA A 21 9.39 16.52 5.29
C ALA A 21 7.92 16.35 4.99
N LYS A 22 7.56 16.28 3.73
CA LYS A 22 6.18 16.11 3.35
C LYS A 22 5.84 14.64 3.35
N GLN A 23 4.61 14.35 3.70
CA GLN A 23 4.14 12.99 3.62
C GLN A 23 4.12 12.56 2.16
N ASP A 24 4.69 11.43 1.87
CA ASP A 24 4.72 10.91 0.51
C ASP A 24 3.51 10.04 0.26
N ASN A 25 2.57 10.57 -0.52
CA ASN A 25 1.36 9.84 -0.88
C ASN A 25 1.39 9.36 -2.32
N SER A 26 2.59 9.26 -2.91
CA SER A 26 2.70 8.73 -4.26
C SER A 26 2.05 7.36 -4.34
N ILE A 27 1.27 7.14 -5.39
CA ILE A 27 0.60 5.86 -5.56
C ILE A 27 1.61 4.74 -5.76
N VAL A 28 2.60 4.98 -6.61
CA VAL A 28 3.64 3.97 -6.88
C VAL A 28 4.99 4.51 -6.45
N SER A 29 5.73 3.72 -5.71
CA SER A 29 7.10 4.07 -5.34
C SER A 29 7.95 2.82 -5.32
N THR A 30 9.25 3.00 -5.16
CA THR A 30 10.19 1.88 -5.09
C THR A 30 10.91 1.96 -3.76
N GLU A 31 10.97 0.83 -3.07
CA GLU A 31 11.68 0.76 -1.82
C GLU A 31 12.59 -0.45 -1.92
N LYS A 32 13.90 -0.21 -2.05
CA LYS A 32 14.87 -1.25 -2.37
C LYS A 32 14.49 -1.87 -3.71
N ASP A 33 14.22 -3.15 -3.75
CA ASP A 33 13.82 -3.80 -5.00
C ASP A 33 12.32 -4.12 -5.00
N LEU A 34 11.57 -3.47 -4.12
CA LEU A 34 10.13 -3.68 -4.02
C LEU A 34 9.38 -2.55 -4.71
N THR A 35 8.30 -2.90 -5.38
CA THR A 35 7.35 -1.91 -5.87
C THR A 35 6.32 -1.74 -4.77
N VAL A 36 6.05 -0.50 -4.39
CA VAL A 36 5.11 -0.22 -3.31
C VAL A 36 3.91 0.52 -3.88
N ILE A 37 2.72 -0.02 -3.66
CA ILE A 37 1.48 0.65 -4.06
C ILE A 37 0.83 1.20 -2.80
N ASN A 38 0.67 2.51 -2.76
CA ASN A 38 0.02 3.19 -1.65
C ASN A 38 -1.38 3.59 -2.10
N THR A 39 -2.40 3.07 -1.46
CA THR A 39 -3.77 3.26 -1.91
C THR A 39 -4.43 4.54 -1.38
N THR A 40 -3.72 5.35 -0.61
CA THR A 40 -4.31 6.55 -0.01
C THR A 40 -5.09 7.41 -1.02
N GLU A 41 -4.47 7.71 -2.16
CA GLU A 41 -5.12 8.54 -3.16
C GLU A 41 -6.15 7.79 -4.00
N LEU A 42 -5.97 6.48 -4.12
CA LEU A 42 -6.87 5.66 -4.94
C LEU A 42 -8.22 5.41 -4.27
N THR A 43 -8.23 5.42 -2.94
CA THR A 43 -9.41 4.96 -2.21
C THR A 43 -9.92 6.00 -1.23
N LYS A 44 -9.81 7.26 -1.57
CA LYS A 44 -10.30 8.32 -0.69
C LYS A 44 -11.77 8.17 -0.36
N ASP A 45 -12.54 7.65 -1.30
CA ASP A 45 -13.99 7.49 -1.13
C ASP A 45 -14.39 6.15 -0.52
N VAL A 46 -13.44 5.28 -0.27
CA VAL A 46 -13.71 3.98 0.33
C VAL A 46 -13.57 4.13 1.83
N ARG A 47 -14.66 3.98 2.53
CA ARG A 47 -14.65 4.22 3.97
C ARG A 47 -15.04 2.99 4.74
N GLY A 48 -14.35 2.79 5.87
CA GLY A 48 -14.76 1.78 6.84
C GLY A 48 -15.84 2.37 7.74
N PHE A 49 -15.79 2.04 9.02
CA PHE A 49 -16.78 2.54 9.95
C PHE A 49 -16.57 4.03 10.25
N LYS A 50 -15.32 4.45 10.43
CA LYS A 50 -15.03 5.84 10.77
C LYS A 50 -14.26 6.62 9.71
N GLY A 51 -13.62 5.96 8.79
CA GLY A 51 -12.86 6.68 7.78
C GLY A 51 -12.20 5.74 6.78
N SER A 52 -11.31 6.30 5.98
CA SER A 52 -10.61 5.51 4.98
C SER A 52 -9.58 4.59 5.66
N THR A 53 -9.29 3.48 5.01
CA THR A 53 -8.36 2.48 5.54
C THR A 53 -7.30 2.13 4.50
N PRO A 54 -6.45 3.10 4.13
CA PRO A 54 -5.48 2.86 3.07
C PRO A 54 -4.40 1.87 3.48
N VAL A 55 -3.79 1.26 2.47
CA VAL A 55 -2.73 0.28 2.70
C VAL A 55 -1.55 0.56 1.79
N LYS A 56 -0.41 -0.03 2.13
CA LYS A 56 0.74 -0.12 1.25
C LYS A 56 0.91 -1.58 0.90
N ILE A 57 0.97 -1.87 -0.40
CA ILE A 57 1.16 -3.23 -0.89
C ILE A 57 2.57 -3.32 -1.43
N TYR A 58 3.37 -4.23 -0.89
CA TYR A 58 4.76 -4.40 -1.29
C TYR A 58 4.84 -5.59 -2.24
N ILE A 59 5.31 -5.35 -3.46
CA ILE A 59 5.32 -6.34 -4.53
C ILE A 59 6.73 -6.53 -5.06
N LYS A 60 7.12 -7.78 -5.26
CA LYS A 60 8.40 -8.12 -5.86
C LYS A 60 8.17 -9.24 -6.87
N LYS A 61 8.61 -9.02 -8.10
CA LYS A 61 8.46 -10.02 -9.16
C LYS A 61 7.02 -10.53 -9.29
N ASN A 62 6.09 -9.60 -9.28
CA ASN A 62 4.65 -9.90 -9.42
C ASN A 62 4.07 -10.75 -8.28
N LYS A 63 4.71 -10.71 -7.12
CA LYS A 63 4.23 -11.44 -5.97
C LYS A 63 4.05 -10.47 -4.81
N VAL A 64 2.94 -10.60 -4.08
CA VAL A 64 2.68 -9.77 -2.91
C VAL A 64 3.59 -10.24 -1.78
N VAL A 65 4.52 -9.39 -1.36
CA VAL A 65 5.44 -9.72 -0.29
C VAL A 65 4.77 -9.52 1.05
N ARG A 66 4.13 -8.35 1.21
CA ARG A 66 3.38 -8.05 2.42
C ARG A 66 2.47 -6.86 2.16
N ILE A 67 1.53 -6.66 3.04
CA ILE A 67 0.63 -5.52 2.99
C ILE A 67 0.62 -4.88 4.36
N GLU A 68 0.71 -3.56 4.40
CA GLU A 68 0.77 -2.81 5.62
C GLU A 68 -0.38 -1.84 5.69
N ALA A 69 -1.16 -1.89 6.76
CA ALA A 69 -2.24 -0.93 6.95
C ALA A 69 -1.65 0.39 7.40
N LEU A 70 -2.08 1.47 6.77
CA LEU A 70 -1.61 2.80 7.13
C LEU A 70 -2.46 3.36 8.28
N PRO A 71 -2.01 4.44 8.93
CA PRO A 71 -2.78 5.04 10.01
C PRO A 71 -4.19 5.37 9.56
N ASN A 72 -5.17 5.13 10.40
CA ASN A 72 -6.56 5.39 10.08
C ASN A 72 -7.33 5.74 11.35
N GLN A 73 -8.62 6.06 11.20
CA GLN A 73 -9.46 6.51 12.31
C GLN A 73 -10.32 5.40 12.90
N GLU A 74 -10.17 4.17 12.41
CA GLU A 74 -10.97 3.07 12.89
C GLU A 74 -10.67 2.75 14.35
N THR A 75 -11.63 2.15 15.05
CA THR A 75 -11.45 1.77 16.44
C THR A 75 -10.40 0.67 16.52
N PRO A 76 -9.27 0.90 17.20
CA PRO A 76 -8.16 -0.07 17.21
C PRO A 76 -8.57 -1.50 17.56
N ARG A 77 -9.44 -1.65 18.52
CA ARG A 77 -9.86 -2.98 18.94
C ARG A 77 -10.49 -3.78 17.81
N PHE A 78 -11.31 -3.12 17.00
CA PHE A 78 -11.95 -3.80 15.88
C PHE A 78 -11.03 -3.88 14.67
N PHE A 79 -10.27 -2.82 14.43
CA PHE A 79 -9.40 -2.79 13.28
C PHE A 79 -8.26 -3.80 13.39
N ASP A 80 -7.76 -4.07 14.60
CA ASP A 80 -6.72 -5.06 14.77
C ASP A 80 -7.18 -6.43 14.29
N LYS A 81 -8.45 -6.76 14.50
CA LYS A 81 -8.99 -8.01 13.99
C LYS A 81 -9.07 -7.97 12.48
N THR A 82 -9.47 -6.84 11.93
CA THR A 82 -9.57 -6.67 10.49
C THR A 82 -8.22 -6.83 9.80
N LYS A 83 -7.16 -6.33 10.43
CA LYS A 83 -5.82 -6.44 9.84
C LYS A 83 -5.39 -7.87 9.62
N SER A 84 -5.94 -8.81 10.35
CA SER A 84 -5.58 -10.21 10.16
C SER A 84 -5.91 -10.70 8.76
N LEU A 85 -6.85 -10.03 8.07
CA LEU A 85 -7.20 -10.40 6.71
C LEU A 85 -6.04 -10.22 5.74
N LEU A 86 -5.11 -9.32 6.04
CA LEU A 86 -4.01 -9.02 5.12
C LEU A 86 -3.15 -10.23 4.81
N LYS A 87 -3.11 -11.19 5.71
CA LYS A 87 -2.32 -12.41 5.50
C LYS A 87 -2.83 -13.26 4.35
N PHE A 88 -4.10 -13.12 3.98
CA PHE A 88 -4.65 -13.93 2.90
C PHE A 88 -3.99 -13.63 1.56
N TRP A 89 -3.47 -12.43 1.38
CA TRP A 89 -2.87 -12.03 0.12
C TRP A 89 -1.36 -12.21 0.10
N GLU A 90 -0.73 -12.24 1.27
CA GLU A 90 0.73 -12.31 1.34
C GLU A 90 1.27 -13.61 0.77
N GLY A 91 2.32 -13.51 0.00
CA GLY A 91 2.94 -14.66 -0.62
C GLY A 91 2.29 -15.12 -1.91
N LYS A 92 1.18 -14.49 -2.31
CA LYS A 92 0.48 -14.89 -3.53
C LYS A 92 0.93 -14.05 -4.71
N SER A 93 0.86 -14.59 -5.91
CA SER A 93 1.10 -13.78 -7.10
C SER A 93 0.03 -12.71 -7.18
N VAL A 94 0.33 -11.60 -7.83
CA VAL A 94 -0.64 -10.53 -7.96
C VAL A 94 -1.91 -11.03 -8.63
N THR A 95 -1.78 -11.88 -9.63
CA THR A 95 -2.95 -12.43 -10.33
C THR A 95 -3.85 -13.21 -9.36
N LYS A 96 -3.26 -14.09 -8.57
CA LYS A 96 -4.04 -14.86 -7.61
C LYS A 96 -4.58 -13.97 -6.51
N ALA A 97 -3.75 -13.07 -6.01
CA ALA A 97 -4.18 -12.16 -4.94
C ALA A 97 -5.39 -11.33 -5.36
N SER A 98 -5.44 -10.92 -6.62
CA SER A 98 -6.57 -10.13 -7.12
C SER A 98 -7.89 -10.88 -7.07
N GLN A 99 -7.85 -12.19 -6.98
CA GLN A 99 -9.05 -13.02 -6.97
C GLN A 99 -9.47 -13.45 -5.57
N ILE A 100 -8.67 -13.14 -4.57
CA ILE A 100 -8.97 -13.53 -3.20
C ILE A 100 -9.99 -12.56 -2.60
N GLN A 101 -11.08 -13.13 -2.06
CA GLN A 101 -12.14 -12.35 -1.45
C GLN A 101 -12.44 -12.96 -0.09
N PRO A 102 -11.69 -12.59 0.94
CA PRO A 102 -11.92 -13.18 2.27
C PRO A 102 -13.24 -12.68 2.85
N ASP A 103 -13.76 -13.43 3.80
CA ASP A 103 -14.97 -13.02 4.49
C ASP A 103 -14.63 -11.90 5.47
N ALA A 104 -15.59 -11.00 5.68
CA ALA A 104 -15.43 -9.95 6.65
C ALA A 104 -15.31 -10.54 8.05
N VAL A 105 -14.56 -9.85 8.91
CA VAL A 105 -14.41 -10.26 10.30
C VAL A 105 -15.71 -9.96 11.04
N THR A 106 -16.21 -10.94 11.77
CA THR A 106 -17.44 -10.77 12.55
C THR A 106 -17.30 -9.59 13.50
N GLY A 107 -18.28 -8.69 13.46
CA GLY A 107 -18.26 -7.50 14.32
C GLY A 107 -17.46 -6.33 13.74
N ALA A 108 -16.82 -6.51 12.57
CA ALA A 108 -16.05 -5.46 11.94
C ALA A 108 -16.27 -5.44 10.44
N THR A 109 -17.53 -5.55 10.02
CA THR A 109 -17.88 -5.68 8.61
C THR A 109 -17.48 -4.46 7.78
N PHE A 110 -17.80 -3.26 8.26
CA PHE A 110 -17.48 -2.05 7.50
C PHE A 110 -15.97 -1.88 7.30
N SER A 111 -15.20 -2.08 8.38
CA SER A 111 -13.75 -1.97 8.29
C SER A 111 -13.17 -3.05 7.40
N SER A 112 -13.71 -4.27 7.50
CA SER A 112 -13.24 -5.39 6.68
C SER A 112 -13.50 -5.13 5.21
N ASP A 113 -14.70 -4.73 4.86
CA ASP A 113 -15.04 -4.48 3.46
C ASP A 113 -14.18 -3.36 2.88
N ALA A 114 -13.95 -2.31 3.65
CA ALA A 114 -13.12 -1.21 3.20
C ALA A 114 -11.67 -1.65 2.99
N LEU A 115 -11.14 -2.45 3.90
CA LEU A 115 -9.77 -2.94 3.77
C LEU A 115 -9.62 -3.85 2.55
N ILE A 116 -10.56 -4.76 2.36
CA ILE A 116 -10.55 -5.66 1.21
C ILE A 116 -10.59 -4.84 -0.09
N LYS A 117 -11.45 -3.83 -0.13
CA LYS A 117 -11.55 -3.00 -1.32
C LYS A 117 -10.27 -2.22 -1.58
N ASN A 118 -9.60 -1.76 -0.52
CA ASN A 118 -8.32 -1.09 -0.66
C ASN A 118 -7.29 -2.02 -1.29
N VAL A 119 -7.21 -3.25 -0.81
CA VAL A 119 -6.25 -4.20 -1.35
C VAL A 119 -6.55 -4.48 -2.82
N HIS A 120 -7.81 -4.76 -3.14
CA HIS A 120 -8.18 -5.04 -4.53
C HIS A 120 -7.88 -3.87 -5.45
N THR A 121 -8.20 -2.66 -5.02
CA THR A 121 -7.97 -1.46 -5.82
C THR A 121 -6.47 -1.29 -6.09
N GLY A 122 -5.64 -1.50 -5.07
CA GLY A 122 -4.21 -1.37 -5.23
C GLY A 122 -3.62 -2.42 -6.17
N LEU A 123 -4.09 -3.66 -6.05
CA LEU A 123 -3.62 -4.73 -6.92
C LEU A 123 -4.03 -4.50 -8.37
N GLU A 124 -5.26 -4.01 -8.59
CA GLU A 124 -5.70 -3.69 -9.94
C GLU A 124 -4.89 -2.54 -10.53
N TYR A 125 -4.57 -1.55 -9.70
CA TYR A 125 -3.74 -0.45 -10.15
C TYR A 125 -2.37 -0.96 -10.61
N TYR A 126 -1.76 -1.83 -9.82
CA TYR A 126 -0.47 -2.40 -10.17
C TYR A 126 -0.54 -3.14 -11.51
N LYS A 127 -1.59 -3.94 -11.70
CA LYS A 127 -1.73 -4.71 -12.92
C LYS A 127 -1.84 -3.81 -14.16
N LYS A 128 -2.49 -2.68 -14.02
CA LYS A 128 -2.68 -1.76 -15.14
C LYS A 128 -1.48 -0.88 -15.43
N HIS A 129 -0.62 -0.68 -14.45
CA HIS A 129 0.46 0.28 -14.58
C HIS A 129 1.87 -0.30 -14.43
N LYS A 130 1.99 -1.59 -14.41
CA LYS A 130 3.32 -2.20 -14.29
C LYS A 130 4.08 -2.17 -15.61
#